data_6afc200e43a168c2e117bbda916c683a
#
_entry.id   6afc200e43a168c2e117bbda916c683a
#
_cell.length_a   1.000
_cell.length_b   1.000
_cell.length_c   1.000
_cell.angle_alpha   90.00
_cell.angle_beta   90.00
_cell.angle_gamma   90.00
#
_symmetry.space_group_name_H-M   'P 1'
#
loop_
_entity.id
_entity.type
_entity.pdbx_description
1 polymer ?
#
loop_
_entity_poly.entity_id
_entity_poly.type
_entity_poly.pdbx_seq_one_letter_code
_entity_poly.pdbx_strand_id
1 'polypeptide(L)'
;MFLLLATFISSSPLHAEEAKKVITEGSKVSLEYTLNIEGGETVDSNAGQDPLVYTQGNSEIIPALEEELNGLSVGDEKQVTLEPDQAYGSVDPDAFREVPLEQIPEEARQEGQLLVMQDQQGNQQQIRLSEIREDTALLDLNHPLAGKTLQFDVRVVDIQ
;
A
#
# COMPACT_ATOMS: atom_id res chain seq x y z
N MET A 1 -14.61 -60.24 -50.35
CA MET A 1 -13.89 -58.98 -50.35
C MET A 1 -14.44 -58.19 -49.18
N PHE A 2 -13.78 -58.33 -47.97
CA PHE A 2 -14.21 -57.70 -46.75
C PHE A 2 -13.46 -56.38 -46.58
N LEU A 3 -14.18 -55.29 -46.53
CA LEU A 3 -13.64 -53.93 -46.33
C LEU A 3 -13.67 -53.64 -44.82
N LEU A 4 -12.48 -53.60 -44.17
CA LEU A 4 -12.32 -53.25 -42.75
C LEU A 4 -12.22 -51.74 -42.65
N LEU A 5 -13.25 -51.09 -42.12
CA LEU A 5 -13.26 -49.67 -41.81
C LEU A 5 -12.62 -49.46 -40.43
N ALA A 6 -11.38 -48.95 -40.37
CA ALA A 6 -10.74 -48.56 -39.14
C ALA A 6 -11.16 -47.13 -38.75
N THR A 7 -11.97 -47.03 -37.71
CA THR A 7 -12.30 -45.75 -37.07
C THR A 7 -11.14 -45.30 -36.17
N PHE A 8 -10.42 -44.29 -36.59
CA PHE A 8 -9.46 -43.57 -35.75
C PHE A 8 -10.21 -42.73 -34.74
N ILE A 9 -10.21 -43.12 -33.48
CA ILE A 9 -10.66 -42.29 -32.37
C ILE A 9 -9.50 -41.37 -32.03
N SER A 10 -9.56 -40.11 -32.48
CA SER A 10 -8.64 -39.06 -32.06
C SER A 10 -9.01 -38.64 -30.64
N SER A 11 -8.29 -39.16 -29.65
CA SER A 11 -8.34 -38.67 -28.28
C SER A 11 -7.54 -37.36 -28.21
N SER A 12 -8.22 -36.26 -28.26
CA SER A 12 -7.63 -34.94 -27.87
C SER A 12 -7.25 -35.02 -26.41
N PRO A 13 -6.01 -34.66 -26.03
CA PRO A 13 -5.69 -34.51 -24.62
C PRO A 13 -6.51 -33.37 -24.05
N LEU A 14 -7.36 -33.70 -23.08
CA LEU A 14 -8.01 -32.70 -22.23
C LEU A 14 -6.89 -31.98 -21.48
N HIS A 15 -6.53 -30.79 -21.91
CA HIS A 15 -5.73 -29.88 -21.10
C HIS A 15 -6.60 -29.56 -19.87
N ALA A 16 -6.30 -30.20 -18.75
CA ALA A 16 -6.79 -29.73 -17.48
C ALA A 16 -6.18 -28.32 -17.29
N GLU A 17 -6.97 -27.31 -17.54
CA GLU A 17 -6.67 -25.93 -17.15
C GLU A 17 -6.56 -25.99 -15.63
N GLU A 18 -5.32 -25.93 -15.12
CA GLU A 18 -5.08 -25.80 -13.69
C GLU A 18 -5.85 -24.56 -13.24
N ALA A 19 -6.82 -24.75 -12.35
CA ALA A 19 -7.61 -23.66 -11.81
C ALA A 19 -6.62 -22.62 -11.20
N LYS A 20 -6.51 -21.45 -11.85
CA LYS A 20 -5.67 -20.37 -11.35
C LYS A 20 -6.05 -20.09 -9.91
N LYS A 21 -5.09 -20.19 -8.98
CA LYS A 21 -5.27 -19.73 -7.61
C LYS A 21 -5.63 -18.26 -7.64
N VAL A 22 -6.72 -17.89 -6.98
CA VAL A 22 -7.18 -16.52 -6.82
C VAL A 22 -7.13 -16.11 -5.36
N ILE A 23 -6.93 -14.83 -5.11
CA ILE A 23 -6.97 -14.26 -3.76
C ILE A 23 -8.39 -14.38 -3.22
N THR A 24 -8.54 -15.04 -2.09
CA THR A 24 -9.78 -15.19 -1.32
C THR A 24 -9.49 -14.97 0.16
N GLU A 25 -10.51 -14.80 0.96
CA GLU A 25 -10.37 -14.69 2.41
C GLU A 25 -9.52 -15.83 3.00
N GLY A 26 -8.53 -15.48 3.81
CA GLY A 26 -7.57 -16.42 4.39
C GLY A 26 -6.38 -16.78 3.51
N SER A 27 -6.34 -16.34 2.24
CA SER A 27 -5.17 -16.54 1.38
C SER A 27 -3.98 -15.75 1.90
N LYS A 28 -2.81 -16.42 1.94
CA LYS A 28 -1.53 -15.73 2.19
C LYS A 28 -0.96 -15.28 0.86
N VAL A 29 -0.87 -13.98 0.68
CA VAL A 29 -0.55 -13.32 -0.60
C VAL A 29 0.81 -12.66 -0.52
N SER A 30 1.61 -12.87 -1.56
CA SER A 30 2.88 -12.16 -1.76
C SER A 30 2.70 -11.11 -2.85
N LEU A 31 2.94 -9.85 -2.52
CA LEU A 31 2.77 -8.70 -3.41
C LEU A 31 4.09 -7.98 -3.70
N GLU A 32 4.28 -7.61 -4.94
CA GLU A 32 5.16 -6.53 -5.34
C GLU A 32 4.32 -5.27 -5.56
N TYR A 33 4.77 -4.12 -5.04
CA TYR A 33 4.00 -2.88 -5.17
C TYR A 33 4.91 -1.65 -5.35
N THR A 34 4.32 -0.63 -5.93
CA THR A 34 4.85 0.74 -5.94
C THR A 34 3.73 1.68 -5.53
N LEU A 35 3.99 2.50 -4.52
CA LEU A 35 3.09 3.51 -4.01
C LEU A 35 3.51 4.88 -4.49
N ASN A 36 2.63 5.52 -5.23
CA ASN A 36 2.76 6.90 -5.67
C ASN A 36 1.69 7.77 -4.99
N ILE A 37 1.97 9.05 -4.83
CA ILE A 37 0.96 10.07 -4.51
C ILE A 37 0.53 10.78 -5.79
N GLU A 38 -0.63 11.41 -5.74
CA GLU A 38 -1.09 12.27 -6.83
C GLU A 38 -0.01 13.31 -7.19
N GLY A 39 0.36 13.35 -8.46
CA GLY A 39 1.50 14.15 -8.94
C GLY A 39 2.70 13.30 -9.38
N GLY A 40 2.67 11.97 -9.12
CA GLY A 40 3.63 11.00 -9.65
C GLY A 40 4.89 10.81 -8.80
N GLU A 41 4.94 11.36 -7.58
CA GLU A 41 6.03 11.10 -6.63
C GLU A 41 5.87 9.70 -6.03
N THR A 42 6.89 8.85 -6.16
CA THR A 42 6.97 7.54 -5.51
C THR A 42 7.35 7.72 -4.04
N VAL A 43 6.49 7.22 -3.16
CA VAL A 43 6.66 7.33 -1.69
C VAL A 43 7.27 6.07 -1.12
N ASP A 44 6.90 4.92 -1.69
CA ASP A 44 7.36 3.61 -1.24
C ASP A 44 7.29 2.58 -2.37
N SER A 45 8.16 1.57 -2.35
CA SER A 45 8.17 0.47 -3.31
C SER A 45 9.01 -0.69 -2.79
N ASN A 46 8.55 -1.91 -3.05
CA ASN A 46 9.36 -3.12 -2.87
C ASN A 46 9.75 -3.77 -4.20
N ALA A 47 9.63 -3.05 -5.32
CA ALA A 47 10.00 -3.56 -6.64
C ALA A 47 11.47 -3.99 -6.68
N GLY A 48 11.72 -5.26 -7.04
CA GLY A 48 13.07 -5.86 -7.04
C GLY A 48 13.64 -6.20 -5.66
N GLN A 49 12.81 -6.17 -4.62
CA GLN A 49 13.12 -6.58 -3.25
C GLN A 49 12.24 -7.76 -2.84
N ASP A 50 12.27 -8.12 -1.54
CA ASP A 50 11.40 -9.16 -1.01
C ASP A 50 9.93 -8.74 -1.10
N PRO A 51 9.03 -9.63 -1.55
CA PRO A 51 7.61 -9.33 -1.63
C PRO A 51 7.01 -9.02 -0.26
N LEU A 52 6.07 -8.08 -0.22
CA LEU A 52 5.19 -7.90 0.94
C LEU A 52 4.28 -9.11 1.07
N VAL A 53 4.27 -9.73 2.24
CA VAL A 53 3.41 -10.88 2.53
C VAL A 53 2.32 -10.44 3.50
N TYR A 54 1.05 -10.69 3.13
CA TYR A 54 -0.10 -10.41 3.98
C TYR A 54 -1.14 -11.55 3.87
N THR A 55 -2.06 -11.58 4.81
CA THR A 55 -3.18 -12.53 4.82
C THR A 55 -4.48 -11.80 4.52
N GLN A 56 -5.14 -12.19 3.42
CA GLN A 56 -6.41 -11.61 2.99
C GLN A 56 -7.49 -11.77 4.08
N GLY A 57 -8.14 -10.66 4.47
CA GLY A 57 -9.18 -10.62 5.50
C GLY A 57 -8.66 -10.26 6.90
N ASN A 58 -7.35 -10.10 7.09
CA ASN A 58 -6.77 -9.77 8.39
C ASN A 58 -6.51 -8.26 8.62
N SER A 59 -6.80 -7.42 7.63
CA SER A 59 -6.52 -5.97 7.68
C SER A 59 -5.03 -5.65 7.97
N GLU A 60 -4.14 -6.46 7.42
CA GLU A 60 -2.68 -6.27 7.55
C GLU A 60 -2.16 -5.19 6.59
N ILE A 61 -2.95 -4.85 5.57
CA ILE A 61 -2.74 -3.73 4.64
C ILE A 61 -3.95 -2.80 4.67
N ILE A 62 -3.93 -1.70 3.93
CA ILE A 62 -5.08 -0.78 3.85
C ILE A 62 -6.33 -1.57 3.42
N PRO A 63 -7.43 -1.54 4.19
CA PRO A 63 -8.61 -2.36 3.90
C PRO A 63 -9.19 -2.17 2.50
N ALA A 64 -9.23 -0.94 2.01
CA ALA A 64 -9.70 -0.66 0.65
C ALA A 64 -8.77 -1.24 -0.42
N LEU A 65 -7.45 -1.28 -0.18
CA LEU A 65 -6.51 -1.97 -1.06
C LEU A 65 -6.74 -3.48 -1.03
N GLU A 66 -6.95 -4.04 0.17
CA GLU A 66 -7.21 -5.45 0.36
C GLU A 66 -8.46 -5.92 -0.40
N GLU A 67 -9.54 -5.12 -0.38
CA GLU A 67 -10.77 -5.39 -1.15
C GLU A 67 -10.51 -5.40 -2.67
N GLU A 68 -9.71 -4.45 -3.17
CA GLU A 68 -9.38 -4.32 -4.58
C GLU A 68 -8.50 -5.47 -5.12
N LEU A 69 -7.76 -6.15 -4.24
CA LEU A 69 -6.93 -7.30 -4.58
C LEU A 69 -7.70 -8.62 -4.61
N ASN A 70 -8.88 -8.68 -4.02
CA ASN A 70 -9.70 -9.89 -3.98
C ASN A 70 -10.02 -10.41 -5.40
N GLY A 71 -9.84 -11.70 -5.62
CA GLY A 71 -10.10 -12.36 -6.90
C GLY A 71 -8.97 -12.27 -7.93
N LEU A 72 -7.88 -11.54 -7.64
CA LEU A 72 -6.71 -11.54 -8.51
C LEU A 72 -5.96 -12.87 -8.42
N SER A 73 -5.28 -13.23 -9.50
CA SER A 73 -4.47 -14.45 -9.62
C SER A 73 -2.98 -14.13 -9.58
N VAL A 74 -2.16 -15.17 -9.36
CA VAL A 74 -0.70 -15.04 -9.50
C VAL A 74 -0.33 -14.51 -10.89
N GLY A 75 0.50 -13.48 -10.92
CA GLY A 75 0.95 -12.79 -12.12
C GLY A 75 0.04 -11.64 -12.58
N ASP A 76 -1.13 -11.47 -11.97
CA ASP A 76 -1.99 -10.34 -12.28
C ASP A 76 -1.38 -9.03 -11.75
N GLU A 77 -1.55 -7.98 -12.53
CA GLU A 77 -1.15 -6.62 -12.19
C GLU A 77 -2.39 -5.74 -12.12
N LYS A 78 -2.44 -4.85 -11.15
CA LYS A 78 -3.56 -3.91 -10.98
C LYS A 78 -3.06 -2.57 -10.48
N GLN A 79 -3.63 -1.51 -11.03
CA GLN A 79 -3.48 -0.16 -10.50
C GLN A 79 -4.71 0.16 -9.65
N VAL A 80 -4.48 0.56 -8.41
CA VAL A 80 -5.53 0.90 -7.45
C VAL A 80 -5.32 2.33 -6.99
N THR A 81 -6.34 3.16 -7.16
CA THR A 81 -6.34 4.54 -6.65
C THR A 81 -7.23 4.60 -5.43
N LEU A 82 -6.69 5.09 -4.32
CA LEU A 82 -7.40 5.28 -3.06
C LEU A 82 -7.47 6.76 -2.72
N GLU A 83 -8.69 7.24 -2.55
CA GLU A 83 -8.92 8.58 -2.02
C GLU A 83 -8.49 8.66 -0.54
N PRO A 84 -8.25 9.86 0.01
CA PRO A 84 -7.79 10.01 1.39
C PRO A 84 -8.64 9.25 2.41
N ASP A 85 -9.96 9.30 2.29
CA ASP A 85 -10.89 8.65 3.23
C ASP A 85 -10.84 7.11 3.17
N GLN A 86 -10.30 6.55 2.10
CA GLN A 86 -10.09 5.11 1.92
C GLN A 86 -8.70 4.65 2.40
N ALA A 87 -7.80 5.59 2.72
CA ALA A 87 -6.41 5.33 3.09
C ALA A 87 -6.10 5.90 4.48
N TYR A 88 -5.43 7.03 4.55
CA TYR A 88 -4.95 7.63 5.81
C TYR A 88 -5.84 8.77 6.32
N GLY A 89 -7.01 8.97 5.74
CA GLY A 89 -7.94 10.00 6.09
C GLY A 89 -7.58 11.38 5.54
N SER A 90 -8.53 12.29 5.67
CA SER A 90 -8.33 13.71 5.35
C SER A 90 -7.42 14.37 6.39
N VAL A 91 -6.82 15.51 6.03
CA VAL A 91 -6.04 16.32 6.99
C VAL A 91 -6.97 16.80 8.11
N ASP A 92 -6.62 16.48 9.35
CA ASP A 92 -7.33 16.94 10.54
C ASP A 92 -6.78 18.31 10.96
N PRO A 93 -7.60 19.37 10.92
CA PRO A 93 -7.18 20.71 11.35
C PRO A 93 -6.89 20.76 12.87
N ASP A 94 -7.46 19.87 13.67
CA ASP A 94 -7.21 19.80 15.12
C ASP A 94 -5.90 19.07 15.47
N ALA A 95 -5.28 18.42 14.49
CA ALA A 95 -3.98 17.76 14.65
C ALA A 95 -2.79 18.72 14.49
N PHE A 96 -3.01 20.03 14.37
CA PHE A 96 -1.95 21.02 14.39
C PHE A 96 -1.69 21.51 15.81
N ARG A 97 -0.42 21.63 16.18
CA ARG A 97 0.00 22.13 17.51
C ARG A 97 1.01 23.25 17.39
N GLU A 98 0.75 24.35 18.06
CA GLU A 98 1.72 25.41 18.22
C GLU A 98 2.59 25.15 19.46
N VAL A 99 3.90 25.20 19.29
CA VAL A 99 4.90 25.00 20.35
C VAL A 99 5.89 26.14 20.36
N PRO A 100 6.50 26.49 21.52
CA PRO A 100 7.60 27.45 21.57
C PRO A 100 8.76 27.01 20.66
N LEU A 101 9.30 27.94 19.87
CA LEU A 101 10.39 27.66 18.94
C LEU A 101 11.66 27.12 19.65
N GLU A 102 11.87 27.54 20.90
CA GLU A 102 12.98 27.05 21.73
C GLU A 102 12.96 25.56 22.04
N GLN A 103 11.78 24.91 21.92
CA GLN A 103 11.65 23.44 22.10
C GLN A 103 12.13 22.66 20.88
N ILE A 104 12.36 23.32 19.76
CA ILE A 104 12.83 22.70 18.53
C ILE A 104 14.34 23.01 18.42
N PRO A 105 15.20 21.99 18.26
CA PRO A 105 16.63 22.18 18.02
C PRO A 105 16.87 23.11 16.82
N GLU A 106 17.84 24.02 16.92
CA GLU A 106 18.09 25.02 15.87
C GLU A 106 18.33 24.39 14.50
N GLU A 107 19.06 23.27 14.47
CA GLU A 107 19.35 22.51 13.26
C GLU A 107 18.12 21.88 12.59
N ALA A 108 17.02 21.75 13.34
CA ALA A 108 15.76 21.17 12.89
C ALA A 108 14.69 22.24 12.56
N ARG A 109 15.02 23.54 12.71
CA ARG A 109 14.10 24.66 12.44
C ARG A 109 14.05 24.98 10.95
N GLN A 110 13.44 24.06 10.19
CA GLN A 110 13.22 24.24 8.76
C GLN A 110 11.78 23.83 8.43
N GLU A 111 11.03 24.70 7.76
CA GLU A 111 9.68 24.38 7.32
C GLU A 111 9.67 23.16 6.38
N GLY A 112 8.72 22.25 6.57
CA GLY A 112 8.64 20.98 5.87
C GLY A 112 9.51 19.87 6.48
N GLN A 113 10.41 20.18 7.44
CA GLN A 113 11.24 19.19 8.11
C GLN A 113 10.40 18.15 8.87
N LEU A 114 10.74 16.88 8.71
CA LEU A 114 10.19 15.81 9.52
C LEU A 114 10.99 15.68 10.83
N LEU A 115 10.30 15.78 11.94
CA LEU A 115 10.83 15.59 13.29
C LEU A 115 10.34 14.26 13.83
N VAL A 116 11.16 13.58 14.63
CA VAL A 116 10.74 12.42 15.39
C VAL A 116 10.54 12.86 16.85
N MET A 117 9.28 12.87 17.28
CA MET A 117 8.96 13.06 18.69
C MET A 117 8.78 11.72 19.37
N GLN A 118 9.27 11.63 20.62
CA GLN A 118 9.04 10.49 21.48
C GLN A 118 8.14 10.92 22.62
N ASP A 119 7.05 10.18 22.82
CA ASP A 119 6.15 10.41 23.96
C ASP A 119 6.74 9.87 25.27
N GLN A 120 6.07 10.14 26.39
CA GLN A 120 6.50 9.68 27.72
C GLN A 120 6.47 8.14 27.87
N GLN A 121 5.83 7.44 26.93
CA GLN A 121 5.72 5.98 26.90
C GLN A 121 6.76 5.34 25.97
N GLY A 122 7.57 6.17 25.28
CA GLY A 122 8.63 5.73 24.38
C GLY A 122 8.18 5.53 22.93
N ASN A 123 6.91 5.82 22.59
CA ASN A 123 6.44 5.72 21.22
C ASN A 123 7.01 6.86 20.39
N GLN A 124 7.48 6.55 19.21
CA GLN A 124 8.00 7.53 18.24
C GLN A 124 6.90 7.90 17.25
N GLN A 125 6.71 9.20 17.07
CA GLN A 125 5.81 9.76 16.08
C GLN A 125 6.56 10.71 15.16
N GLN A 126 6.35 10.56 13.86
CA GLN A 126 6.85 11.53 12.88
C GLN A 126 5.91 12.73 12.82
N ILE A 127 6.46 13.90 12.95
CA ILE A 127 5.74 15.17 12.97
C ILE A 127 6.40 16.09 11.95
N ARG A 128 5.61 16.81 11.19
CA ARG A 128 6.12 17.80 10.25
C ARG A 128 6.12 19.19 10.88
N LEU A 129 7.24 19.88 10.76
CA LEU A 129 7.30 21.31 11.05
C LEU A 129 6.63 22.08 9.91
N SER A 130 5.40 22.53 10.12
CA SER A 130 4.56 23.13 9.08
C SER A 130 4.89 24.58 8.83
N GLU A 131 5.08 25.36 9.89
CA GLU A 131 5.33 26.80 9.82
C GLU A 131 6.22 27.26 10.98
N ILE A 132 7.13 28.20 10.70
CA ILE A 132 7.95 28.86 11.72
C ILE A 132 7.48 30.29 11.87
N ARG A 133 7.16 30.70 13.10
CA ARG A 133 6.79 32.05 13.49
C ARG A 133 7.88 32.67 14.35
N GLU A 134 7.70 33.92 14.76
CA GLU A 134 8.72 34.70 15.48
C GLU A 134 9.23 33.96 16.74
N ASP A 135 8.30 33.47 17.60
CA ASP A 135 8.61 32.82 18.86
C ASP A 135 8.04 31.39 18.97
N THR A 136 7.31 30.94 17.95
CA THR A 136 6.61 29.65 17.95
C THR A 136 6.79 28.92 16.63
N ALA A 137 6.46 27.64 16.64
CA ALA A 137 6.38 26.81 15.45
C ALA A 137 5.06 26.03 15.45
N LEU A 138 4.49 25.84 14.27
CA LEU A 138 3.31 25.02 14.04
C LEU A 138 3.75 23.63 13.62
N LEU A 139 3.38 22.64 14.42
CA LEU A 139 3.62 21.23 14.15
C LEU A 139 2.37 20.59 13.56
N ASP A 140 2.53 19.85 12.48
CA ASP A 140 1.50 19.03 11.87
C ASP A 140 1.68 17.57 12.33
N LEU A 141 0.73 17.10 13.14
CA LEU A 141 0.71 15.75 13.70
C LEU A 141 -0.09 14.76 12.84
N ASN A 142 -0.63 15.23 11.70
CA ASN A 142 -1.29 14.35 10.76
C ASN A 142 -0.32 13.30 10.21
N HIS A 143 -0.87 12.17 9.79
CA HIS A 143 -0.08 11.18 9.04
C HIS A 143 0.52 11.85 7.78
N PRO A 144 1.79 11.57 7.40
CA PRO A 144 2.43 12.20 6.24
C PRO A 144 1.67 12.05 4.92
N LEU A 145 0.83 11.02 4.81
CA LEU A 145 -0.01 10.74 3.65
C LEU A 145 -1.49 11.13 3.84
N ALA A 146 -1.85 11.75 4.97
CA ALA A 146 -3.21 12.27 5.17
C ALA A 146 -3.54 13.33 4.12
N GLY A 147 -4.77 13.32 3.62
CA GLY A 147 -5.25 14.24 2.58
C GLY A 147 -4.66 13.99 1.19
N LYS A 148 -3.91 12.89 1.00
CA LYS A 148 -3.32 12.54 -0.29
C LYS A 148 -4.06 11.38 -0.94
N THR A 149 -4.33 11.51 -2.23
CA THR A 149 -4.79 10.39 -3.07
C THR A 149 -3.58 9.50 -3.35
N LEU A 150 -3.73 8.22 -3.05
CA LEU A 150 -2.69 7.20 -3.21
C LEU A 150 -2.95 6.38 -4.46
N GLN A 151 -1.89 6.08 -5.20
CA GLN A 151 -1.92 5.22 -6.37
C GLN A 151 -0.96 4.06 -6.16
N PHE A 152 -1.52 2.86 -6.06
CA PHE A 152 -0.78 1.61 -5.95
C PHE A 152 -0.72 0.93 -7.31
N ASP A 153 0.49 0.64 -7.76
CA ASP A 153 0.73 -0.31 -8.85
C ASP A 153 1.13 -1.62 -8.18
N VAL A 154 0.28 -2.64 -8.25
CA VAL A 154 0.49 -3.92 -7.56
C VAL A 154 0.60 -5.07 -8.54
N ARG A 155 1.41 -6.06 -8.18
CA ARG A 155 1.56 -7.33 -8.87
C ARG A 155 1.50 -8.47 -7.87
N VAL A 156 0.66 -9.46 -8.16
CA VAL A 156 0.55 -10.69 -7.34
C VAL A 156 1.69 -11.63 -7.70
N VAL A 157 2.58 -11.90 -6.74
CA VAL A 157 3.76 -12.76 -6.94
C VAL A 157 3.45 -14.21 -6.62
N ASP A 158 2.75 -14.46 -5.50
CA ASP A 158 2.38 -15.81 -5.03
C ASP A 158 1.10 -15.77 -4.19
N ILE A 159 0.38 -16.89 -4.15
CA ILE A 159 -0.82 -17.10 -3.33
C ILE A 159 -0.72 -18.48 -2.68
N GLN A 160 -0.81 -18.54 -1.35
CA GLN A 160 -0.77 -19.79 -0.56
C GLN A 160 -2.08 -20.01 0.21
#